data_4addea3ec6cad50c8a385a8347e492e7
#
_entry.id   4addea3ec6cad50c8a385a8347e492e7
#
_cell.length_a   1.000
_cell.length_b   1.000
_cell.length_c   1.000
_cell.angle_alpha   90.00
_cell.angle_beta   90.00
_cell.angle_gamma   90.00
#
_symmetry.space_group_name_H-M   'P 1'
#
loop_
_entity.id
_entity.type
_entity.pdbx_description
1 polymer ?
#
loop_
_entity_poly.entity_id
_entity_poly.type
_entity_poly.pdbx_seq_one_letter_code
_entity_poly.pdbx_strand_id
1 'polypeptide(L)'
;MLWVNLRRGLIVSAIFFVLLGLAYPLATTGIGQALFHDQANGSLGKNGSTLVGQQWKGAQWFQGRPDGGDPTATGGSNLGPRSKELLDTYKKRAAALERQGIKPTPDLVAASGSGIDPDISPAAAYAQVDTVAAARHVPDDRVHALVAAHVHGPQWGFLGAPHVNVLELNEALTGLQ
;
A
#
# COMPACT_ATOMS: atom_id res chain seq x y z
N MET A 1 27.84 50.28 4.68
CA MET A 1 27.50 49.16 3.76
C MET A 1 26.91 47.94 4.46
N LEU A 2 27.49 47.42 5.54
CA LEU A 2 27.00 46.23 6.25
C LEU A 2 25.51 46.33 6.68
N TRP A 3 25.14 47.44 7.31
CA TRP A 3 23.75 47.68 7.82
C TRP A 3 22.72 47.71 6.69
N VAL A 4 23.06 48.27 5.54
CA VAL A 4 22.14 48.34 4.37
C VAL A 4 21.95 46.93 3.80
N ASN A 5 23.00 46.13 3.72
CA ASN A 5 22.92 44.73 3.22
C ASN A 5 22.17 43.84 4.21
N LEU A 6 22.41 44.02 5.53
CA LEU A 6 21.66 43.29 6.56
C LEU A 6 20.16 43.57 6.49
N ARG A 7 19.77 44.88 6.40
CA ARG A 7 18.36 45.26 6.26
C ARG A 7 17.73 44.68 5.00
N ARG A 8 18.42 44.75 3.85
CA ARG A 8 17.95 44.13 2.60
C ARG A 8 17.78 42.64 2.73
N GLY A 9 18.76 41.96 3.32
CA GLY A 9 18.70 40.52 3.58
C GLY A 9 17.49 40.15 4.46
N LEU A 10 17.26 40.87 5.56
CA LEU A 10 16.12 40.64 6.44
C LEU A 10 14.78 40.85 5.73
N ILE A 11 14.65 41.90 4.93
CA ILE A 11 13.43 42.16 4.17
C ILE A 11 13.15 41.06 3.18
N VAL A 12 14.15 40.66 2.38
CA VAL A 12 14.01 39.59 1.40
C VAL A 12 13.67 38.25 2.09
N SER A 13 14.35 37.93 3.19
CA SER A 13 14.04 36.72 3.98
C SER A 13 12.61 36.74 4.52
N ALA A 14 12.13 37.89 5.03
CA ALA A 14 10.77 38.04 5.52
C ALA A 14 9.75 37.88 4.38
N ILE A 15 10.01 38.45 3.21
CA ILE A 15 9.14 38.29 2.04
C ILE A 15 9.08 36.81 1.63
N PHE A 16 10.19 36.12 1.50
CA PHE A 16 10.21 34.71 1.14
C PHE A 16 9.61 33.82 2.22
N PHE A 17 9.77 34.15 3.49
CA PHE A 17 9.12 33.45 4.58
C PHE A 17 7.58 33.55 4.47
N VAL A 18 7.05 34.73 4.24
CA VAL A 18 5.60 34.91 4.05
C VAL A 18 5.12 34.21 2.78
N LEU A 19 5.85 34.37 1.67
CA LEU A 19 5.44 33.78 0.39
C LEU A 19 5.51 32.24 0.40
N LEU A 20 6.64 31.67 0.80
CA LEU A 20 6.90 30.24 0.72
C LEU A 20 6.51 29.49 2.00
N GLY A 21 6.55 30.15 3.17
CA GLY A 21 6.16 29.55 4.44
C GLY A 21 4.68 29.64 4.77
N LEU A 22 3.97 30.62 4.21
CA LEU A 22 2.54 30.81 4.50
C LEU A 22 1.68 30.80 3.24
N ALA A 23 1.90 31.74 2.31
CA ALA A 23 1.01 31.89 1.16
C ALA A 23 0.97 30.65 0.25
N TYR A 24 2.13 30.13 -0.12
CA TYR A 24 2.24 28.95 -0.97
C TYR A 24 1.66 27.68 -0.33
N PRO A 25 2.00 27.28 0.93
CA PRO A 25 1.42 26.11 1.56
C PRO A 25 -0.09 26.21 1.75
N LEU A 26 -0.60 27.40 2.14
CA LEU A 26 -2.04 27.60 2.29
C LEU A 26 -2.78 27.53 0.95
N ALA A 27 -2.22 28.12 -0.10
CA ALA A 27 -2.81 28.04 -1.44
C ALA A 27 -2.82 26.60 -1.98
N THR A 28 -1.70 25.87 -1.87
CA THR A 28 -1.62 24.47 -2.32
C THR A 28 -2.54 23.56 -1.51
N THR A 29 -2.64 23.77 -0.20
CA THR A 29 -3.58 23.03 0.65
C THR A 29 -5.02 23.32 0.25
N GLY A 30 -5.37 24.60 0.04
CA GLY A 30 -6.72 25.00 -0.40
C GLY A 30 -7.10 24.39 -1.74
N ILE A 31 -6.20 24.40 -2.71
CA ILE A 31 -6.39 23.74 -4.01
C ILE A 31 -6.53 22.24 -3.85
N GLY A 32 -5.65 21.59 -3.06
CA GLY A 32 -5.70 20.18 -2.77
C GLY A 32 -7.03 19.76 -2.14
N GLN A 33 -7.50 20.49 -1.15
CA GLN A 33 -8.79 20.20 -0.50
C GLN A 33 -9.99 20.45 -1.43
N ALA A 34 -9.91 21.41 -2.35
CA ALA A 34 -11.01 21.71 -3.27
C ALA A 34 -11.12 20.71 -4.44
N LEU A 35 -9.98 20.27 -5.00
CA LEU A 35 -9.94 19.45 -6.21
C LEU A 35 -9.62 17.97 -5.94
N PHE A 36 -8.96 17.67 -4.84
CA PHE A 36 -8.42 16.33 -4.52
C PHE A 36 -8.67 15.97 -3.04
N HIS A 37 -9.90 16.19 -2.57
CA HIS A 37 -10.23 16.06 -1.15
C HIS A 37 -9.83 14.74 -0.55
N ASP A 38 -10.19 13.61 -1.21
CA ASP A 38 -9.90 12.27 -0.70
C ASP A 38 -8.39 12.00 -0.66
N GLN A 39 -7.66 12.34 -1.73
CA GLN A 39 -6.21 12.18 -1.80
C GLN A 39 -5.47 13.09 -0.82
N ALA A 40 -5.91 14.33 -0.68
CA ALA A 40 -5.35 15.29 0.27
C ALA A 40 -5.54 14.88 1.74
N ASN A 41 -6.53 14.01 2.01
CA ASN A 41 -6.80 13.46 3.33
C ASN A 41 -6.36 11.99 3.49
N GLY A 42 -5.51 11.49 2.57
CA GLY A 42 -4.88 10.17 2.69
C GLY A 42 -5.72 9.00 2.18
N SER A 43 -6.72 9.26 1.32
CA SER A 43 -7.58 8.22 0.71
C SER A 43 -8.18 7.26 1.75
N LEU A 44 -8.69 7.83 2.85
CA LEU A 44 -9.23 7.07 3.98
C LEU A 44 -10.63 6.55 3.67
N GLY A 45 -10.79 5.23 3.69
CA GLY A 45 -12.08 4.52 3.69
C GLY A 45 -12.52 4.12 5.11
N LYS A 46 -13.52 3.24 5.21
CA LYS A 46 -14.05 2.77 6.50
C LYS A 46 -13.03 1.96 7.31
N ASN A 47 -12.20 1.19 6.65
CA ASN A 47 -11.28 0.25 7.27
C ASN A 47 -9.81 0.66 7.14
N GLY A 48 -9.54 1.86 6.67
CA GLY A 48 -8.19 2.41 6.53
C GLY A 48 -7.95 3.12 5.22
N SER A 49 -6.69 3.37 4.90
CA SER A 49 -6.26 4.00 3.64
C SER A 49 -5.95 2.94 2.58
N THR A 50 -6.42 3.15 1.35
CA THR A 50 -6.04 2.32 0.20
C THR A 50 -4.57 2.47 -0.19
N LEU A 51 -3.89 3.48 0.35
CA LEU A 51 -2.47 3.77 0.10
C LEU A 51 -1.52 3.02 1.04
N VAL A 52 -2.05 2.35 2.07
CA VAL A 52 -1.25 1.72 3.13
C VAL A 52 -1.67 0.28 3.35
N GLY A 53 -0.73 -0.63 3.21
CA GLY A 53 -0.92 -2.05 3.47
C GLY A 53 -1.33 -2.30 4.92
N GLN A 54 -2.34 -3.15 5.10
CA GLN A 54 -2.89 -3.50 6.39
C GLN A 54 -2.74 -5.00 6.64
N GLN A 55 -2.59 -5.37 7.91
CA GLN A 55 -2.52 -6.78 8.28
C GLN A 55 -3.91 -7.36 8.51
N TRP A 56 -4.28 -8.30 7.67
CA TRP A 56 -5.50 -9.09 7.80
C TRP A 56 -5.20 -10.41 8.49
N LYS A 57 -6.03 -10.80 9.45
CA LYS A 57 -5.83 -12.02 10.24
C LYS A 57 -6.93 -13.03 9.96
N GLY A 58 -6.53 -14.27 9.68
CA GLY A 58 -7.42 -15.40 9.44
C GLY A 58 -7.56 -15.76 7.96
N ALA A 59 -7.90 -17.02 7.70
CA ALA A 59 -8.02 -17.59 6.36
C ALA A 59 -9.19 -17.01 5.54
N GLN A 60 -10.13 -16.34 6.20
CA GLN A 60 -11.29 -15.70 5.57
C GLN A 60 -10.96 -14.38 4.87
N TRP A 61 -9.71 -13.91 4.92
CA TRP A 61 -9.26 -12.66 4.33
C TRP A 61 -8.08 -12.89 3.39
N PHE A 62 -8.05 -12.14 2.30
CA PHE A 62 -6.85 -12.05 1.49
C PHE A 62 -5.74 -11.39 2.28
N GLN A 63 -4.57 -12.02 2.25
CA GLN A 63 -3.36 -11.51 2.89
C GLN A 63 -2.58 -10.65 1.90
N GLY A 64 -2.07 -9.53 2.40
CA GLY A 64 -1.14 -8.68 1.66
C GLY A 64 0.30 -9.17 1.73
N ARG A 65 1.23 -8.30 1.36
CA ARG A 65 2.66 -8.54 1.52
C ARG A 65 3.00 -8.71 3.01
N PRO A 66 4.02 -9.51 3.34
CA PRO A 66 4.43 -9.74 4.74
C PRO A 66 5.23 -8.56 5.29
N ASP A 67 4.65 -7.38 5.19
CA ASP A 67 5.17 -6.12 5.68
C ASP A 67 4.98 -5.97 7.20
N GLY A 68 5.65 -5.02 7.83
CA GLY A 68 5.62 -4.83 9.29
C GLY A 68 4.25 -4.42 9.85
N GLY A 69 3.39 -3.84 9.01
CA GLY A 69 2.02 -3.43 9.38
C GLY A 69 1.95 -2.22 10.33
N ASP A 70 3.07 -1.55 10.57
CA ASP A 70 3.12 -0.29 11.30
C ASP A 70 3.23 0.87 10.29
N PRO A 71 2.15 1.63 10.04
CA PRO A 71 2.16 2.73 9.08
C PRO A 71 3.05 3.89 9.51
N THR A 72 3.51 3.90 10.77
CA THR A 72 4.42 4.94 11.29
C THR A 72 5.90 4.57 11.14
N ALA A 73 6.20 3.29 10.82
CA ALA A 73 7.55 2.76 10.69
C ALA A 73 7.76 2.17 9.29
N THR A 74 7.89 3.04 8.28
CA THR A 74 8.11 2.62 6.90
C THR A 74 9.57 2.26 6.64
N GLY A 75 9.80 1.19 5.89
CA GLY A 75 11.14 0.78 5.45
C GLY A 75 11.26 -0.69 5.13
N GLY A 76 12.17 -1.02 4.23
CA GLY A 76 12.49 -2.40 3.89
C GLY A 76 13.47 -3.04 4.88
N SER A 77 13.71 -4.33 4.73
CA SER A 77 14.65 -5.09 5.58
C SER A 77 16.10 -4.67 5.42
N ASN A 78 16.45 -3.96 4.34
CA ASN A 78 17.82 -3.58 3.96
C ASN A 78 18.79 -4.77 3.83
N LEU A 79 18.28 -5.99 3.73
CA LEU A 79 19.06 -7.21 3.55
C LEU A 79 19.40 -7.42 2.07
N GLY A 80 20.64 -7.74 1.79
CA GLY A 80 21.07 -8.03 0.43
C GLY A 80 20.49 -9.36 -0.10
N PRO A 81 20.42 -9.55 -1.42
CA PRO A 81 19.77 -10.72 -2.04
C PRO A 81 20.45 -12.05 -1.71
N ARG A 82 21.70 -12.03 -1.24
CA ARG A 82 22.46 -13.21 -0.79
C ARG A 82 22.51 -13.36 0.73
N SER A 83 21.77 -12.53 1.47
CA SER A 83 21.69 -12.66 2.92
C SER A 83 21.05 -13.97 3.32
N LYS A 84 21.73 -14.74 4.19
CA LYS A 84 21.18 -15.97 4.75
C LYS A 84 19.88 -15.72 5.52
N GLU A 85 19.85 -14.65 6.28
CA GLU A 85 18.65 -14.23 7.05
C GLU A 85 17.44 -13.98 6.15
N LEU A 86 17.63 -13.29 5.02
CA LEU A 86 16.58 -13.05 4.04
C LEU A 86 16.06 -14.36 3.45
N LEU A 87 16.97 -15.23 3.02
CA LEU A 87 16.63 -16.51 2.43
C LEU A 87 15.92 -17.44 3.41
N ASP A 88 16.34 -17.47 4.66
CA ASP A 88 15.70 -18.26 5.72
C ASP A 88 14.30 -17.69 6.05
N THR A 89 14.13 -16.38 6.02
CA THR A 89 12.83 -15.73 6.18
C THR A 89 11.87 -16.11 5.05
N TYR A 90 12.33 -16.06 3.80
CA TYR A 90 11.52 -16.48 2.64
C TYR A 90 11.09 -17.95 2.73
N LYS A 91 12.00 -18.85 3.09
CA LYS A 91 11.68 -20.27 3.28
C LYS A 91 10.64 -20.48 4.39
N LYS A 92 10.76 -19.79 5.52
CA LYS A 92 9.80 -19.87 6.62
C LYS A 92 8.41 -19.40 6.20
N ARG A 93 8.34 -18.28 5.48
CA ARG A 93 7.06 -17.71 4.98
C ARG A 93 6.44 -18.64 3.94
N ALA A 94 7.22 -19.14 2.98
CA ALA A 94 6.73 -20.09 1.98
C ALA A 94 6.15 -21.36 2.64
N ALA A 95 6.88 -21.96 3.56
CA ALA A 95 6.39 -23.14 4.29
C ALA A 95 5.14 -22.83 5.17
N ALA A 96 4.96 -21.60 5.62
CA ALA A 96 3.76 -21.20 6.34
C ALA A 96 2.54 -21.09 5.40
N LEU A 97 2.72 -20.56 4.19
CA LEU A 97 1.67 -20.48 3.16
C LEU A 97 1.27 -21.86 2.67
N GLU A 98 2.24 -22.75 2.38
CA GLU A 98 1.97 -24.13 1.96
C GLU A 98 1.14 -24.90 3.00
N ARG A 99 1.40 -24.71 4.29
CA ARG A 99 0.58 -25.30 5.38
C ARG A 99 -0.87 -24.79 5.40
N GLN A 100 -1.12 -23.63 4.83
CA GLN A 100 -2.45 -23.06 4.67
C GLN A 100 -3.11 -23.44 3.33
N GLY A 101 -2.45 -24.24 2.49
CA GLY A 101 -2.90 -24.59 1.16
C GLY A 101 -2.67 -23.50 0.11
N ILE A 102 -1.93 -22.44 0.46
CA ILE A 102 -1.66 -21.30 -0.43
C ILE A 102 -0.32 -21.53 -1.15
N LYS A 103 -0.34 -21.49 -2.47
CA LYS A 103 0.88 -21.55 -3.29
C LYS A 103 1.73 -20.30 -3.05
N PRO A 104 2.99 -20.42 -2.60
CA PRO A 104 3.85 -19.26 -2.38
C PRO A 104 4.09 -18.49 -3.68
N THR A 105 3.90 -17.19 -3.62
CA THR A 105 4.24 -16.22 -4.69
C THR A 105 5.27 -15.22 -4.16
N PRO A 106 6.03 -14.54 -5.03
CA PRO A 106 7.01 -13.54 -4.59
C PRO A 106 6.42 -12.51 -3.63
N ASP A 107 5.22 -12.00 -3.90
CA ASP A 107 4.57 -10.97 -3.08
C ASP A 107 4.14 -11.47 -1.69
N LEU A 108 3.80 -12.75 -1.57
CA LEU A 108 3.39 -13.34 -0.29
C LEU A 108 4.57 -13.79 0.57
N VAL A 109 5.80 -13.84 0.03
CA VAL A 109 7.00 -14.22 0.79
C VAL A 109 7.96 -13.06 1.00
N ALA A 110 8.02 -12.10 0.07
CA ALA A 110 8.91 -10.94 0.13
C ALA A 110 8.18 -9.70 0.63
N ALA A 111 8.72 -9.07 1.68
CA ALA A 111 8.26 -7.75 2.10
C ALA A 111 8.55 -6.70 1.02
N SER A 112 7.78 -5.63 1.03
CA SER A 112 7.98 -4.50 0.13
C SER A 112 9.16 -3.63 0.55
N GLY A 113 9.62 -2.76 -0.35
CA GLY A 113 10.65 -1.77 -0.04
C GLY A 113 10.16 -0.68 0.92
N SER A 114 8.85 -0.38 0.90
CA SER A 114 8.23 0.57 1.83
C SER A 114 7.87 -0.05 3.18
N GLY A 115 7.63 -1.37 3.24
CA GLY A 115 7.11 -2.06 4.41
C GLY A 115 5.61 -1.82 4.68
N ILE A 116 4.92 -1.14 3.75
CA ILE A 116 3.49 -0.77 3.86
C ILE A 116 2.76 -0.84 2.51
N ASP A 117 3.23 -1.66 1.57
CA ASP A 117 2.62 -1.80 0.24
C ASP A 117 1.19 -2.38 0.35
N PRO A 118 0.15 -1.68 -0.13
CA PRO A 118 -1.23 -2.16 -0.06
C PRO A 118 -1.56 -3.20 -1.13
N ASP A 119 -0.67 -3.36 -2.13
CA ASP A 119 -0.96 -4.09 -3.34
C ASP A 119 -0.23 -5.43 -3.43
N ILE A 120 -0.87 -6.39 -4.07
CA ILE A 120 -0.28 -7.68 -4.46
C ILE A 120 -0.51 -7.91 -5.96
N SER A 121 0.27 -8.80 -6.55
CA SER A 121 0.02 -9.23 -7.94
C SER A 121 -1.28 -10.02 -8.05
N PRO A 122 -1.92 -10.03 -9.23
CA PRO A 122 -3.07 -10.90 -9.48
C PRO A 122 -2.76 -12.38 -9.19
N ALA A 123 -1.55 -12.84 -9.50
CA ALA A 123 -1.12 -14.20 -9.20
C ALA A 123 -1.14 -14.50 -7.68
N ALA A 124 -0.73 -13.54 -6.85
CA ALA A 124 -0.78 -13.67 -5.40
C ALA A 124 -2.23 -13.67 -4.85
N ALA A 125 -3.12 -12.88 -5.46
CA ALA A 125 -4.53 -12.88 -5.10
C ALA A 125 -5.19 -14.22 -5.49
N TYR A 126 -5.01 -14.69 -6.73
CA TYR A 126 -5.57 -15.97 -7.17
C TYR A 126 -5.05 -17.18 -6.39
N ALA A 127 -3.80 -17.17 -5.93
CA ALA A 127 -3.24 -18.24 -5.12
C ALA A 127 -3.96 -18.42 -3.76
N GLN A 128 -4.75 -17.44 -3.32
CA GLN A 128 -5.46 -17.45 -2.05
C GLN A 128 -6.96 -17.78 -2.18
N VAL A 129 -7.50 -17.83 -3.41
CA VAL A 129 -8.94 -17.97 -3.68
C VAL A 129 -9.54 -19.17 -2.97
N ASP A 130 -8.96 -20.37 -3.17
CA ASP A 130 -9.51 -21.63 -2.61
C ASP A 130 -9.56 -21.57 -1.07
N THR A 131 -8.51 -21.04 -0.46
CA THR A 131 -8.42 -20.93 1.01
C THR A 131 -9.46 -19.94 1.55
N VAL A 132 -9.63 -18.79 0.90
CA VAL A 132 -10.60 -17.76 1.32
C VAL A 132 -12.02 -18.24 1.08
N ALA A 133 -12.31 -18.84 -0.06
CA ALA A 133 -13.62 -19.39 -0.40
C ALA A 133 -14.06 -20.47 0.59
N ALA A 134 -13.16 -21.44 0.89
CA ALA A 134 -13.41 -22.47 1.87
C ALA A 134 -13.69 -21.90 3.27
N ALA A 135 -12.88 -20.94 3.72
CA ALA A 135 -13.04 -20.32 5.04
C ALA A 135 -14.32 -19.50 5.19
N ARG A 136 -14.85 -18.99 4.07
CA ARG A 136 -16.10 -18.21 4.03
C ARG A 136 -17.33 -19.02 3.66
N HIS A 137 -17.16 -20.27 3.27
CA HIS A 137 -18.22 -21.14 2.76
C HIS A 137 -18.92 -20.55 1.52
N VAL A 138 -18.16 -19.92 0.63
CA VAL A 138 -18.63 -19.36 -0.65
C VAL A 138 -18.03 -20.17 -1.80
N PRO A 139 -18.72 -20.30 -2.94
CA PRO A 139 -18.16 -20.95 -4.12
C PRO A 139 -16.90 -20.25 -4.64
N ASP A 140 -15.90 -21.04 -5.03
CA ASP A 140 -14.59 -20.56 -5.52
C ASP A 140 -14.71 -19.65 -6.75
N ASP A 141 -15.65 -19.95 -7.65
CA ASP A 141 -15.92 -19.16 -8.85
C ASP A 141 -16.37 -17.72 -8.51
N ARG A 142 -17.14 -17.54 -7.44
CA ARG A 142 -17.56 -16.21 -6.98
C ARG A 142 -16.38 -15.40 -6.45
N VAL A 143 -15.50 -16.04 -5.66
CA VAL A 143 -14.30 -15.39 -5.12
C VAL A 143 -13.31 -15.11 -6.25
N HIS A 144 -13.18 -16.03 -7.21
CA HIS A 144 -12.34 -15.84 -8.40
C HIS A 144 -12.83 -14.66 -9.26
N ALA A 145 -14.15 -14.55 -9.49
CA ALA A 145 -14.75 -13.43 -10.21
C ALA A 145 -14.55 -12.09 -9.46
N LEU A 146 -14.62 -12.11 -8.12
CA LEU A 146 -14.33 -10.93 -7.30
C LEU A 146 -12.89 -10.46 -7.49
N VAL A 147 -11.91 -11.35 -7.43
CA VAL A 147 -10.51 -11.02 -7.71
C VAL A 147 -10.36 -10.43 -9.11
N ALA A 148 -10.96 -11.06 -10.13
CA ALA A 148 -10.91 -10.58 -11.51
C ALA A 148 -11.44 -9.14 -11.66
N ALA A 149 -12.51 -8.80 -10.94
CA ALA A 149 -13.12 -7.47 -10.94
C ALA A 149 -12.27 -6.40 -10.24
N HIS A 150 -11.32 -6.81 -9.37
CA HIS A 150 -10.43 -5.92 -8.63
C HIS A 150 -8.98 -5.90 -9.14
N VAL A 151 -8.74 -6.48 -10.32
CA VAL A 151 -7.44 -6.35 -10.98
C VAL A 151 -7.35 -4.99 -11.64
N HIS A 152 -6.48 -4.14 -11.13
CA HIS A 152 -6.11 -2.86 -11.74
C HIS A 152 -5.01 -3.07 -12.77
N GLY A 153 -5.22 -2.58 -13.99
CA GLY A 153 -4.22 -2.61 -15.05
C GLY A 153 -3.12 -1.55 -14.87
N PRO A 154 -2.09 -1.59 -15.72
CA PRO A 154 -1.06 -0.55 -15.74
C PRO A 154 -1.67 0.84 -15.96
N GLN A 155 -1.18 1.84 -15.24
CA GLN A 155 -1.59 3.22 -15.42
C GLN A 155 -1.29 3.68 -16.86
N TRP A 156 -2.28 4.30 -17.52
CA TRP A 156 -2.25 4.66 -18.94
C TRP A 156 -1.95 3.50 -19.91
N GLY A 157 -2.11 2.25 -19.47
CA GLY A 157 -1.88 1.05 -20.26
C GLY A 157 -0.43 0.57 -20.35
N PHE A 158 0.54 1.31 -19.81
CA PHE A 158 1.96 0.96 -19.92
C PHE A 158 2.81 1.24 -18.67
N LEU A 159 2.33 2.00 -17.69
CA LEU A 159 3.09 2.30 -16.47
C LEU A 159 2.71 1.35 -15.33
N GLY A 160 3.69 0.64 -14.81
CA GLY A 160 3.53 -0.32 -13.71
C GLY A 160 3.07 -1.70 -14.17
N ALA A 161 2.82 -2.57 -13.22
CA ALA A 161 2.30 -3.91 -13.44
C ALA A 161 0.83 -4.01 -12.99
N PRO A 162 0.06 -4.97 -13.50
CA PRO A 162 -1.25 -5.27 -12.96
C PRO A 162 -1.15 -5.62 -11.46
N HIS A 163 -2.08 -5.10 -10.66
CA HIS A 163 -2.08 -5.26 -9.21
C HIS A 163 -3.51 -5.36 -8.66
N VAL A 164 -3.62 -5.78 -7.42
CA VAL A 164 -4.87 -5.88 -6.66
C VAL A 164 -4.64 -5.22 -5.31
N ASN A 165 -5.46 -4.22 -4.98
CA ASN A 165 -5.45 -3.60 -3.66
C ASN A 165 -6.14 -4.52 -2.65
N VAL A 166 -5.42 -4.93 -1.62
CA VAL A 166 -5.89 -5.93 -0.65
C VAL A 166 -7.02 -5.38 0.21
N LEU A 167 -6.99 -4.08 0.55
CA LEU A 167 -8.07 -3.45 1.32
C LEU A 167 -9.37 -3.44 0.53
N GLU A 168 -9.35 -2.95 -0.70
CA GLU A 168 -10.52 -2.89 -1.58
C GLU A 168 -11.10 -4.28 -1.83
N LEU A 169 -10.25 -5.27 -2.10
CA LEU A 169 -10.66 -6.66 -2.31
C LEU A 169 -11.33 -7.24 -1.05
N ASN A 170 -10.77 -7.03 0.13
CA ASN A 170 -11.35 -7.52 1.39
C ASN A 170 -12.62 -6.78 1.78
N GLU A 171 -12.75 -5.50 1.49
CA GLU A 171 -13.99 -4.75 1.67
C GLU A 171 -15.11 -5.30 0.76
N ALA A 172 -14.82 -5.52 -0.51
CA ALA A 172 -15.77 -6.11 -1.45
C ALA A 172 -16.15 -7.55 -1.06
N LEU A 173 -15.19 -8.31 -0.52
CA LEU A 173 -15.41 -9.66 -0.02
C LEU A 173 -16.43 -9.71 1.14
N THR A 174 -16.60 -8.66 1.93
CA THR A 174 -17.63 -8.60 2.98
C THR A 174 -19.07 -8.61 2.42
N GLY A 175 -19.25 -8.19 1.17
CA GLY A 175 -20.53 -8.21 0.46
C GLY A 175 -20.87 -9.57 -0.20
N LEU A 176 -19.94 -10.50 -0.24
CA LEU A 176 -20.15 -11.86 -0.70
C LEU A 176 -20.67 -12.72 0.46
N GLN A 177 -21.97 -12.77 0.63
CA GLN A 177 -22.66 -13.72 1.50
C GLN A 177 -23.48 -14.71 0.69
#